data_be6591254a829992f670dd41e26dd53b
#
_entry.id   be6591254a829992f670dd41e26dd53b
#
_cell.length_a   1.000
_cell.length_b   1.000
_cell.length_c   1.000
_cell.angle_alpha   90.00
_cell.angle_beta   90.00
_cell.angle_gamma   90.00
#
_symmetry.space_group_name_H-M   'P 1'
#
loop_
_entity.id
_entity.type
_entity.pdbx_description
1 polymer ?
#
loop_
_entity_poly.entity_id
_entity_poly.type
_entity_poly.pdbx_seq_one_letter_code
_entity_poly.pdbx_strand_id
1 'polypeptide(L)'
;HNDHSVYLTFDDGPIPESTPFILQTLKEFGIHATFFMVGDNVRKYPELYKQIVAEGHQVGNHTYHHLGGFKHFTHTYVKDTNKANELIGSHLFRPPHGCMSHAEYLWLRRKYRIVMWDLVTRDYSKWLTADGVVENVKRYARNGSIITFHDSLKSIEKLKTALPRS
;
A
#
# COMPACT_ATOMS: atom_id res chain seq x y z
N HIS A 1 -13.58 -22.94 -8.93
CA HIS A 1 -13.74 -21.55 -9.35
C HIS A 1 -12.52 -21.14 -10.16
N ASN A 2 -12.75 -20.88 -11.45
CA ASN A 2 -11.72 -20.39 -12.38
C ASN A 2 -11.71 -18.85 -12.38
N ASP A 3 -11.67 -18.23 -11.20
CA ASP A 3 -11.58 -16.78 -11.11
C ASP A 3 -10.12 -16.39 -11.21
N HIS A 4 -9.74 -15.85 -12.36
CA HIS A 4 -8.44 -15.21 -12.53
C HIS A 4 -8.50 -13.84 -11.85
N SER A 5 -8.09 -13.80 -10.58
CA SER A 5 -8.13 -12.59 -9.76
C SER A 5 -6.72 -12.18 -9.35
N VAL A 6 -6.47 -10.89 -9.36
CA VAL A 6 -5.29 -10.29 -8.73
C VAL A 6 -5.76 -9.24 -7.72
N TYR A 7 -4.94 -8.99 -6.71
CA TYR A 7 -5.24 -8.02 -5.67
C TYR A 7 -4.28 -6.84 -5.80
N LEU A 8 -4.81 -5.69 -6.19
CA LEU A 8 -4.02 -4.45 -6.27
C LEU A 8 -3.92 -3.81 -4.89
N THR A 9 -2.71 -3.46 -4.51
CA THR A 9 -2.43 -2.77 -3.26
C THR A 9 -1.53 -1.56 -3.52
N PHE A 10 -1.75 -0.50 -2.74
CA PHE A 10 -1.02 0.75 -2.83
C PHE A 10 -0.49 1.14 -1.46
N ASP A 11 0.82 1.31 -1.35
CA ASP A 11 1.49 1.66 -0.11
C ASP A 11 1.83 3.15 -0.06
N ASP A 12 2.07 3.68 1.13
CA ASP A 12 2.66 4.98 1.47
C ASP A 12 1.72 6.19 1.52
N GLY A 13 0.58 6.14 0.85
CA GLY A 13 -0.36 7.27 0.83
C GLY A 13 -1.12 7.50 2.13
N PRO A 14 -2.17 8.34 2.13
CA PRO A 14 -2.60 9.15 0.98
C PRO A 14 -1.80 10.44 0.83
N ILE A 15 -1.61 10.90 -0.39
CA ILE A 15 -1.02 12.21 -0.69
C ILE A 15 -1.76 12.89 -1.87
N PRO A 16 -1.87 14.23 -1.89
CA PRO A 16 -2.62 14.94 -2.95
C PRO A 16 -2.04 14.75 -4.35
N GLU A 17 -0.74 14.50 -4.46
CA GLU A 17 -0.04 14.41 -5.73
C GLU A 17 -0.35 13.12 -6.52
N SER A 18 -0.67 12.02 -5.83
CA SER A 18 -0.85 10.71 -6.47
C SER A 18 -2.19 10.04 -6.18
N THR A 19 -2.72 10.16 -4.97
CA THR A 19 -3.94 9.45 -4.57
C THR A 19 -5.14 9.77 -5.47
N PRO A 20 -5.44 11.04 -5.82
CA PRO A 20 -6.56 11.34 -6.72
C PRO A 20 -6.46 10.67 -8.08
N PHE A 21 -5.27 10.60 -8.66
CA PHE A 21 -5.04 9.92 -9.93
C PHE A 21 -5.29 8.40 -9.81
N ILE A 22 -4.80 7.78 -8.76
CA ILE A 22 -5.01 6.35 -8.50
C ILE A 22 -6.51 6.05 -8.37
N LEU A 23 -7.22 6.84 -7.57
CA LEU A 23 -8.66 6.67 -7.36
C LEU A 23 -9.45 6.84 -8.66
N GLN A 24 -9.11 7.84 -9.46
CA GLN A 24 -9.76 8.07 -10.75
C GLN A 24 -9.53 6.88 -11.70
N THR A 25 -8.30 6.38 -11.78
CA THR A 25 -7.97 5.22 -12.61
C THR A 25 -8.72 3.96 -12.17
N LEU A 26 -8.75 3.67 -10.87
CA LEU A 26 -9.49 2.53 -10.35
C LEU A 26 -10.99 2.63 -10.65
N LYS A 27 -11.54 3.83 -10.55
CA LYS A 27 -12.95 4.10 -10.86
C LYS A 27 -13.26 3.87 -12.35
N GLU A 28 -12.39 4.34 -13.23
CA GLU A 28 -12.55 4.14 -14.68
C GLU A 28 -12.57 2.66 -15.07
N PHE A 29 -11.79 1.84 -14.39
CA PHE A 29 -11.73 0.40 -14.63
C PHE A 29 -12.71 -0.40 -13.76
N GLY A 30 -13.48 0.24 -12.88
CA GLY A 30 -14.41 -0.45 -11.98
C GLY A 30 -13.74 -1.38 -10.99
N ILE A 31 -12.54 -1.06 -10.53
CA ILE A 31 -11.70 -1.90 -9.68
C ILE A 31 -11.63 -1.34 -8.26
N HIS A 32 -11.73 -2.25 -7.27
CA HIS A 32 -11.45 -1.94 -5.87
C HIS A 32 -10.05 -2.43 -5.50
N ALA A 33 -9.36 -1.68 -4.65
CA ALA A 33 -8.00 -1.97 -4.20
C ALA A 33 -7.89 -1.86 -2.68
N THR A 34 -6.70 -2.18 -2.16
CA THR A 34 -6.38 -1.99 -0.74
C THR A 34 -5.25 -0.96 -0.63
N PHE A 35 -5.45 0.02 0.24
CA PHE A 35 -4.48 1.10 0.50
C PHE A 35 -3.87 0.90 1.88
N PHE A 36 -2.58 0.60 1.95
CA PHE A 36 -1.83 0.56 3.20
C PHE A 36 -1.25 1.94 3.47
N MET A 37 -1.86 2.66 4.40
CA MET A 37 -1.64 4.09 4.59
C MET A 37 -0.71 4.38 5.75
N VAL A 38 0.11 5.41 5.58
CA VAL A 38 0.94 5.98 6.62
C VAL A 38 0.08 6.91 7.48
N GLY A 39 0.05 6.68 8.79
CA GLY A 39 -0.84 7.42 9.69
C GLY A 39 -0.65 8.93 9.65
N ASP A 40 0.59 9.41 9.53
CA ASP A 40 0.88 10.84 9.40
C ASP A 40 0.24 11.47 8.15
N ASN A 41 0.20 10.72 7.05
CA ASN A 41 -0.49 11.17 5.84
C ASN A 41 -2.01 11.20 5.99
N VAL A 42 -2.58 10.25 6.71
CA VAL A 42 -4.02 10.28 7.04
C VAL A 42 -4.35 11.51 7.89
N ARG A 43 -3.49 11.83 8.86
CA ARG A 43 -3.63 13.04 9.67
C ARG A 43 -3.60 14.32 8.84
N LYS A 44 -2.66 14.41 7.90
CA LYS A 44 -2.49 15.57 7.02
C LYS A 44 -3.61 15.69 5.98
N TYR A 45 -4.08 14.56 5.47
CA TYR A 45 -5.03 14.51 4.35
C TYR A 45 -6.26 13.64 4.67
N PRO A 46 -7.04 14.02 5.72
CA PRO A 46 -8.18 13.21 6.15
C PRO A 46 -9.27 13.08 5.10
N GLU A 47 -9.41 14.06 4.22
CA GLU A 47 -10.41 14.02 3.15
C GLU A 47 -10.07 12.97 2.09
N LEU A 48 -8.79 12.76 1.80
CA LEU A 48 -8.35 11.68 0.91
C LEU A 48 -8.63 10.31 1.52
N TYR A 49 -8.39 10.14 2.81
CA TYR A 49 -8.75 8.92 3.53
C TYR A 49 -10.26 8.64 3.39
N LYS A 50 -11.10 9.64 3.66
CA LYS A 50 -12.55 9.52 3.55
C LYS A 50 -12.98 9.15 2.14
N GLN A 51 -12.35 9.74 1.14
CA GLN A 51 -12.63 9.46 -0.27
C GLN A 51 -12.28 7.99 -0.62
N ILE A 52 -11.12 7.50 -0.19
CA ILE A 52 -10.71 6.11 -0.40
C ILE A 52 -11.77 5.15 0.16
N VAL A 53 -12.22 5.40 1.39
CA VAL A 53 -13.25 4.58 2.04
C VAL A 53 -14.60 4.70 1.32
N ALA A 54 -15.02 5.92 0.99
CA ALA A 54 -16.29 6.18 0.33
C ALA A 54 -16.39 5.54 -1.05
N GLU A 55 -15.26 5.41 -1.77
CA GLU A 55 -15.20 4.76 -3.08
C GLU A 55 -15.09 3.22 -2.97
N GLY A 56 -15.18 2.66 -1.78
CA GLY A 56 -15.30 1.21 -1.55
C GLY A 56 -13.98 0.46 -1.48
N HIS A 57 -12.86 1.15 -1.35
CA HIS A 57 -11.56 0.52 -1.19
C HIS A 57 -11.32 0.05 0.24
N GLN A 58 -10.53 -0.99 0.40
CA GLN A 58 -10.06 -1.41 1.71
C GLN A 58 -8.90 -0.54 2.17
N VAL A 59 -8.75 -0.39 3.47
CA VAL A 59 -7.68 0.36 4.09
C VAL A 59 -6.88 -0.53 5.03
N GLY A 60 -5.59 -0.29 5.11
CA GLY A 60 -4.68 -1.01 6.00
C GLY A 60 -3.65 -0.05 6.58
N ASN A 61 -2.94 -0.55 7.58
CA ASN A 61 -1.98 0.21 8.38
C ASN A 61 -0.55 -0.03 7.86
N HIS A 62 0.20 1.05 7.64
CA HIS A 62 1.59 1.02 7.20
C HIS A 62 2.50 1.79 8.16
N THR A 63 2.21 1.70 9.46
CA THR A 63 2.75 2.49 10.59
C THR A 63 2.40 3.98 10.51
N TYR A 64 2.68 4.73 11.56
CA TYR A 64 2.38 6.18 11.59
C TYR A 64 3.46 6.99 10.86
N HIS A 65 4.74 6.65 11.07
CA HIS A 65 5.88 7.37 10.51
C HIS A 65 6.65 6.58 9.45
N HIS A 66 6.05 5.53 8.88
CA HIS A 66 6.71 4.67 7.91
C HIS A 66 8.02 4.07 8.44
N LEU A 67 7.97 3.49 9.64
CA LEU A 67 9.17 3.00 10.34
C LEU A 67 9.75 1.73 9.72
N GLY A 68 11.08 1.69 9.60
CA GLY A 68 11.81 0.46 9.27
C GLY A 68 11.90 -0.47 10.49
N GLY A 69 11.53 -1.75 10.32
CA GLY A 69 11.38 -2.70 11.43
C GLY A 69 12.66 -2.99 12.21
N PHE A 70 13.82 -2.95 11.55
CA PHE A 70 15.10 -3.22 12.22
C PHE A 70 15.81 -1.98 12.77
N LYS A 71 15.22 -0.78 12.61
CA LYS A 71 15.81 0.49 12.97
C LYS A 71 15.30 1.04 14.31
N HIS A 72 14.31 0.39 14.91
CA HIS A 72 13.63 0.88 16.11
C HIS A 72 13.44 -0.26 17.10
N PHE A 73 13.28 0.09 18.38
CA PHE A 73 12.89 -0.88 19.41
C PHE A 73 11.48 -1.43 19.12
N THR A 74 11.26 -2.67 19.49
CA THR A 74 9.98 -3.36 19.27
C THR A 74 8.79 -2.56 19.82
N HIS A 75 8.88 -2.05 21.05
CA HIS A 75 7.79 -1.29 21.64
C HIS A 75 7.53 0.04 20.91
N THR A 76 8.56 0.69 20.40
CA THR A 76 8.45 1.92 19.61
C THR A 76 7.70 1.62 18.30
N TYR A 77 8.08 0.56 17.62
CA TYR A 77 7.43 0.13 16.37
C TYR A 77 5.96 -0.23 16.58
N VAL A 78 5.67 -1.04 17.60
CA VAL A 78 4.29 -1.44 17.94
C VAL A 78 3.44 -0.23 18.33
N LYS A 79 3.98 0.68 19.13
CA LYS A 79 3.30 1.91 19.55
C LYS A 79 2.99 2.80 18.34
N ASP A 80 3.92 2.95 17.42
CA ASP A 80 3.75 3.73 16.19
C ASP A 80 2.64 3.14 15.30
N THR A 81 2.63 1.82 15.17
CA THR A 81 1.58 1.10 14.44
C THR A 81 0.21 1.30 15.07
N ASN A 82 0.12 1.17 16.39
CA ASN A 82 -1.15 1.39 17.10
C ASN A 82 -1.63 2.84 17.02
N LYS A 83 -0.71 3.80 17.06
CA LYS A 83 -1.04 5.22 16.86
C LYS A 83 -1.66 5.47 15.47
N ALA A 84 -1.08 4.88 14.43
CA ALA A 84 -1.66 4.96 13.08
C ALA A 84 -3.08 4.39 13.05
N ASN A 85 -3.32 3.31 13.78
CA ASN A 85 -4.62 2.63 13.77
C ASN A 85 -5.74 3.45 14.45
N GLU A 86 -5.41 4.40 15.28
CA GLU A 86 -6.39 5.35 15.82
C GLU A 86 -7.07 6.16 14.71
N LEU A 87 -6.35 6.41 13.61
CA LEU A 87 -6.85 7.13 12.45
C LEU A 87 -7.36 6.19 11.34
N ILE A 88 -6.68 5.07 11.13
CA ILE A 88 -6.96 4.15 10.02
C ILE A 88 -8.08 3.17 10.37
N GLY A 89 -8.09 2.65 11.58
CA GLY A 89 -9.16 1.77 12.05
C GLY A 89 -9.24 0.43 11.31
N SER A 90 -8.12 -0.18 10.95
CA SER A 90 -8.08 -1.44 10.23
C SER A 90 -7.34 -2.53 11.01
N HIS A 91 -7.74 -3.77 10.78
CA HIS A 91 -7.01 -4.95 11.27
C HIS A 91 -5.94 -5.43 10.28
N LEU A 92 -5.86 -4.85 9.09
CA LEU A 92 -4.83 -5.16 8.10
C LEU A 92 -3.58 -4.32 8.36
N PHE A 93 -2.42 -4.94 8.24
CA PHE A 93 -1.13 -4.30 8.45
C PHE A 93 -0.11 -4.80 7.42
N ARG A 94 0.67 -3.88 6.90
CA ARG A 94 1.84 -4.18 6.06
C ARG A 94 3.05 -3.46 6.61
N PRO A 95 4.15 -4.18 6.95
CA PRO A 95 5.36 -3.53 7.43
C PRO A 95 6.02 -2.71 6.31
N PRO A 96 6.47 -1.47 6.60
CA PRO A 96 7.26 -0.69 5.65
C PRO A 96 8.49 -1.47 5.19
N HIS A 97 8.80 -1.40 3.90
CA HIS A 97 9.88 -2.13 3.23
C HIS A 97 9.74 -3.67 3.31
N GLY A 98 8.60 -4.17 3.77
CA GLY A 98 8.42 -5.61 4.01
C GLY A 98 9.28 -6.17 5.14
N CYS A 99 9.81 -5.31 5.99
CA CYS A 99 10.75 -5.69 7.04
C CYS A 99 10.19 -5.45 8.43
N MET A 100 10.27 -6.48 9.27
CA MET A 100 10.01 -6.37 10.71
C MET A 100 10.82 -7.43 11.44
N SER A 101 11.15 -7.18 12.70
CA SER A 101 11.80 -8.15 13.56
C SER A 101 10.81 -9.26 13.95
N HIS A 102 11.35 -10.39 14.41
CA HIS A 102 10.53 -11.49 14.91
C HIS A 102 9.66 -11.06 16.12
N ALA A 103 10.22 -10.26 17.00
CA ALA A 103 9.50 -9.74 18.18
C ALA A 103 8.34 -8.84 17.76
N GLU A 104 8.54 -7.93 16.79
CA GLU A 104 7.48 -7.08 16.24
C GLU A 104 6.37 -7.91 15.61
N TYR A 105 6.74 -8.91 14.83
CA TYR A 105 5.80 -9.86 14.24
C TYR A 105 4.94 -10.55 15.31
N LEU A 106 5.57 -11.10 16.35
CA LEU A 106 4.85 -11.81 17.41
C LEU A 106 3.86 -10.91 18.16
N TRP A 107 4.21 -9.64 18.37
CA TRP A 107 3.31 -8.67 19.00
C TRP A 107 2.16 -8.28 18.07
N LEU A 108 2.47 -7.90 16.83
CA LEU A 108 1.50 -7.35 15.89
C LEU A 108 0.49 -8.38 15.39
N ARG A 109 0.91 -9.63 15.21
CA ARG A 109 0.01 -10.69 14.74
C ARG A 109 -1.17 -10.97 15.68
N ARG A 110 -1.10 -10.53 16.92
CA ARG A 110 -2.19 -10.68 17.89
C ARG A 110 -3.36 -9.74 17.58
N LYS A 111 -3.09 -8.62 16.95
CA LYS A 111 -4.08 -7.57 16.68
C LYS A 111 -4.31 -7.38 15.18
N TYR A 112 -3.30 -7.62 14.39
CA TYR A 112 -3.32 -7.34 12.95
C TYR A 112 -3.13 -8.60 12.13
N ARG A 113 -3.79 -8.62 10.97
CA ARG A 113 -3.48 -9.56 9.90
C ARG A 113 -2.37 -8.93 9.04
N ILE A 114 -1.21 -9.58 9.04
CA ILE A 114 -0.05 -9.09 8.31
C ILE A 114 -0.15 -9.52 6.85
N VAL A 115 -0.14 -8.54 5.97
CA VAL A 115 -0.30 -8.74 4.53
C VAL A 115 1.00 -8.36 3.83
N MET A 116 1.63 -9.35 3.21
CA MET A 116 2.82 -9.17 2.38
C MET A 116 2.39 -9.06 0.91
N TRP A 117 3.27 -9.34 -0.02
CA TRP A 117 3.01 -9.30 -1.46
C TRP A 117 3.68 -10.44 -2.19
N ASP A 118 3.19 -10.71 -3.39
CA ASP A 118 3.81 -11.64 -4.32
C ASP A 118 4.68 -10.92 -5.35
N LEU A 119 4.27 -9.70 -5.72
CA LEU A 119 4.93 -8.89 -6.73
C LEU A 119 5.00 -7.43 -6.31
N VAL A 120 6.23 -6.89 -6.26
CA VAL A 120 6.49 -5.45 -6.17
C VAL A 120 6.78 -4.92 -7.56
N THR A 121 6.01 -3.93 -8.01
CA THR A 121 6.14 -3.36 -9.36
C THR A 121 7.40 -2.52 -9.53
N ARG A 122 8.01 -2.07 -8.42
CA ARG A 122 9.18 -1.19 -8.39
C ARG A 122 8.94 0.18 -9.06
N ASP A 123 7.71 0.64 -9.03
CA ASP A 123 7.28 1.93 -9.58
C ASP A 123 8.01 3.13 -8.96
N TYR A 124 8.59 2.96 -7.78
CA TYR A 124 9.43 3.94 -7.09
C TYR A 124 10.88 3.99 -7.60
N SER A 125 11.30 3.01 -8.40
CA SER A 125 12.70 2.89 -8.83
C SER A 125 13.08 3.96 -9.85
N LYS A 126 14.18 4.65 -9.62
CA LYS A 126 14.73 5.62 -10.57
C LYS A 126 15.24 4.96 -11.86
N TRP A 127 15.55 3.66 -11.78
CA TRP A 127 16.17 2.91 -12.87
C TRP A 127 15.17 2.16 -13.75
N LEU A 128 13.93 2.04 -13.30
CA LEU A 128 12.87 1.32 -14.00
C LEU A 128 11.93 2.31 -14.70
N THR A 129 11.69 2.09 -16.00
CA THR A 129 10.74 2.90 -16.77
C THR A 129 9.30 2.49 -16.52
N ALA A 130 8.34 3.31 -16.95
CA ALA A 130 6.92 2.94 -16.90
C ALA A 130 6.65 1.66 -17.70
N ASP A 131 7.27 1.48 -18.86
CA ASP A 131 7.15 0.24 -19.63
C ASP A 131 7.71 -0.96 -18.88
N GLY A 132 8.81 -0.79 -18.14
CA GLY A 132 9.38 -1.82 -17.28
C GLY A 132 8.44 -2.22 -16.16
N VAL A 133 7.72 -1.28 -15.56
CA VAL A 133 6.69 -1.56 -14.55
C VAL A 133 5.57 -2.41 -15.15
N VAL A 134 5.03 -2.02 -16.30
CA VAL A 134 3.98 -2.78 -17.01
C VAL A 134 4.46 -4.19 -17.34
N GLU A 135 5.67 -4.31 -17.86
CA GLU A 135 6.25 -5.61 -18.22
C GLU A 135 6.39 -6.52 -16.99
N ASN A 136 6.85 -5.98 -15.86
CA ASN A 136 6.94 -6.75 -14.62
C ASN A 136 5.57 -7.28 -14.19
N VAL A 137 4.52 -6.47 -14.25
CA VAL A 137 3.16 -6.90 -13.89
C VAL A 137 2.70 -7.99 -14.85
N LYS A 138 2.79 -7.78 -16.14
CA LYS A 138 2.34 -8.75 -17.15
C LYS A 138 3.09 -10.08 -17.09
N ARG A 139 4.38 -10.02 -16.80
CA ARG A 139 5.25 -11.22 -16.80
C ARG A 139 5.10 -12.07 -15.54
N TYR A 140 4.95 -11.43 -14.39
CA TYR A 140 5.02 -12.11 -13.08
C TYR A 140 3.69 -12.23 -12.36
N ALA A 141 2.66 -11.46 -12.71
CA ALA A 141 1.36 -11.58 -12.08
C ALA A 141 0.71 -12.94 -12.42
N ARG A 142 0.16 -13.56 -11.40
CA ARG A 142 -0.51 -14.86 -11.49
C ARG A 142 -1.86 -14.78 -10.78
N ASN A 143 -2.70 -15.76 -10.99
CA ASN A 143 -3.97 -15.85 -10.28
C ASN A 143 -3.73 -15.83 -8.75
N GLY A 144 -4.41 -14.94 -8.05
CA GLY A 144 -4.28 -14.75 -6.61
C GLY A 144 -3.13 -13.83 -6.18
N SER A 145 -2.31 -13.32 -7.12
CA SER A 145 -1.17 -12.44 -6.77
C SER A 145 -1.61 -11.17 -6.08
N ILE A 146 -0.91 -10.83 -5.00
CA ILE A 146 -0.98 -9.52 -4.36
C ILE A 146 0.11 -8.64 -4.99
N ILE A 147 -0.31 -7.60 -5.69
CA ILE A 147 0.57 -6.70 -6.44
C ILE A 147 0.68 -5.39 -5.68
N THR A 148 1.91 -4.92 -5.45
CA THR A 148 2.19 -3.69 -4.72
C THR A 148 2.68 -2.60 -5.65
N PHE A 149 1.88 -1.53 -5.74
CA PHE A 149 2.25 -0.22 -6.24
C PHE A 149 2.48 0.74 -5.06
N HIS A 150 3.03 1.92 -5.34
CA HIS A 150 3.24 2.94 -4.32
C HIS A 150 2.45 4.21 -4.64
N ASP A 151 1.74 4.70 -3.63
CA ASP A 151 1.02 5.98 -3.63
C ASP A 151 1.96 7.05 -3.07
N SER A 152 2.91 7.48 -3.90
CA SER A 152 4.01 8.33 -3.47
C SER A 152 4.50 9.27 -4.57
N LEU A 153 5.24 10.32 -4.16
CA LEU A 153 5.89 11.26 -5.09
C LEU A 153 6.89 10.57 -6.01
N LYS A 154 7.56 9.54 -5.54
CA LYS A 154 8.54 8.79 -6.32
C LYS A 154 7.91 8.00 -7.47
N SER A 155 6.65 7.62 -7.30
CA SER A 155 5.96 6.68 -8.20
C SER A 155 4.99 7.36 -9.17
N ILE A 156 4.48 8.55 -8.84
CA ILE A 156 3.34 9.15 -9.56
C ILE A 156 3.59 9.30 -11.07
N GLU A 157 4.76 9.75 -11.49
CA GLU A 157 5.03 9.97 -12.90
C GLU A 157 4.99 8.67 -13.72
N LYS A 158 5.45 7.57 -13.14
CA LYS A 158 5.35 6.24 -13.76
C LYS A 158 3.93 5.70 -13.71
N LEU A 159 3.21 5.91 -12.61
CA LEU A 159 1.84 5.43 -12.46
C LEU A 159 0.89 6.04 -13.48
N LYS A 160 1.07 7.30 -13.86
CA LYS A 160 0.25 7.96 -14.89
C LYS A 160 0.23 7.19 -16.20
N THR A 161 1.34 6.56 -16.55
CA THR A 161 1.47 5.74 -17.76
C THR A 161 1.25 4.26 -17.47
N ALA A 162 1.86 3.74 -16.40
CA ALA A 162 1.94 2.30 -16.15
C ALA A 162 0.65 1.73 -15.54
N LEU A 163 0.01 2.44 -14.60
CA LEU A 163 -1.15 1.91 -13.88
C LEU A 163 -2.32 1.55 -14.82
N PRO A 164 -2.75 2.42 -15.76
CA PRO A 164 -3.82 2.06 -16.69
C PRO A 164 -3.49 0.88 -17.61
N ARG A 165 -2.20 0.60 -17.83
CA ARG A 165 -1.71 -0.44 -18.74
C ARG A 165 -1.38 -1.75 -18.02
N SER A 166 -1.30 -1.74 -16.70
CA SER A 166 -0.98 -2.91 -15.88
C SER A 166 -2.23 -3.73 -15.60
#